data_ed77cd70147bc10002bcc223ad4818e4
#
_entry.id   ed77cd70147bc10002bcc223ad4818e4
#
_cell.length_a   1.000
_cell.length_b   1.000
_cell.length_c   1.000
_cell.angle_alpha   90.00
_cell.angle_beta   90.00
_cell.angle_gamma   90.00
#
_symmetry.space_group_name_H-M   'P 1'
#
loop_
_entity.id
_entity.type
_entity.pdbx_description
1 polymer ?
#
loop_
_entity_poly.entity_id
_entity_poly.type
_entity_poly.pdbx_seq_one_letter_code
_entity_poly.pdbx_strand_id
1 'polypeptide(L)'
;MTSQAGPLSHVKVLDLSRILAAPWAGQVLADLGAEVIKVERPGAGDDTRSWGPPFLKGPDGKDTKEAGYYLAVNRGKRSITVSLETPEGQRIVRELAMKADIVLENYKAGTLARYGLDEASLRKLNPRLIYCSVTGFGQTGPRRDQPAYDFLIQAMGGLMSVTGEKDGKPGGGPQKVGIPIVDLMTGMYTAVAVLAALARRNETGRGEYIDIAMLDVQVATLSNQAMNYLVSGKVPKRNGNAHPNIQPQDVYACSDGDVILVVGNDGQFAKLCDVLGRPEWIADERYATNAQRVRNIAELSEQLRDLFAEWERERLIAALDAAGVPCGPINTVADVFKDPQVKARDMLRHVPHPSGVDAPQVRSPIRFAEAPMEMRSPPPLLGEHSEQILSELGYGASDVAALRGAGVV
;
A
#
# COMPACT_ATOMS: atom_id res chain seq x y z
N MET A 1 -10.03 27.82 18.00
CA MET A 1 -9.57 27.54 16.62
C MET A 1 -10.41 26.40 16.10
N THR A 2 -11.26 26.62 15.11
CA THR A 2 -12.03 25.55 14.48
C THR A 2 -11.02 24.62 13.82
N SER A 3 -10.94 23.37 14.26
CA SER A 3 -10.20 22.29 13.61
C SER A 3 -10.58 22.34 12.12
N GLN A 4 -9.63 22.66 11.24
CA GLN A 4 -9.89 22.61 9.81
C GLN A 4 -10.18 21.15 9.46
N ALA A 5 -11.40 20.89 9.02
CA ALA A 5 -11.84 19.56 8.66
C ALA A 5 -11.03 19.07 7.44
N GLY A 6 -10.60 17.81 7.45
CA GLY A 6 -9.91 17.23 6.30
C GLY A 6 -10.76 17.25 5.03
N PRO A 7 -10.17 17.12 3.84
CA PRO A 7 -10.87 17.30 2.55
C PRO A 7 -12.06 16.36 2.35
N LEU A 8 -12.09 15.20 3.01
CA LEU A 8 -13.20 14.24 2.96
C LEU A 8 -14.03 14.18 4.24
N SER A 9 -14.00 15.20 5.10
CA SER A 9 -14.73 15.21 6.39
C SER A 9 -16.26 15.07 6.26
N HIS A 10 -16.79 15.28 5.08
CA HIS A 10 -18.20 15.12 4.73
C HIS A 10 -18.54 13.74 4.16
N VAL A 11 -17.55 12.84 4.02
CA VAL A 11 -17.69 11.52 3.39
C VAL A 11 -17.75 10.43 4.45
N LYS A 12 -18.71 9.51 4.31
CA LYS A 12 -18.89 8.34 5.15
C LYS A 12 -18.58 7.06 4.38
N VAL A 13 -17.70 6.23 4.94
CA VAL A 13 -17.26 4.96 4.35
C VAL A 13 -17.68 3.82 5.25
N LEU A 14 -18.36 2.85 4.67
CA LEU A 14 -18.63 1.55 5.29
C LEU A 14 -17.60 0.55 4.75
N ASP A 15 -16.68 0.15 5.61
CA ASP A 15 -15.58 -0.76 5.28
C ASP A 15 -15.94 -2.18 5.75
N LEU A 16 -16.45 -3.01 4.84
CA LEU A 16 -16.72 -4.43 5.07
C LEU A 16 -15.50 -5.30 4.77
N SER A 17 -14.40 -4.69 4.32
CA SER A 17 -13.23 -5.40 3.83
C SER A 17 -12.34 -5.95 4.94
N ARG A 18 -11.46 -6.90 4.57
CA ARG A 18 -10.52 -7.57 5.48
C ARG A 18 -9.13 -7.59 4.87
N ILE A 19 -8.14 -7.89 5.71
CA ILE A 19 -6.74 -8.12 5.36
C ILE A 19 -6.04 -6.81 5.00
N LEU A 20 -5.77 -6.51 3.70
CA LEU A 20 -4.86 -5.41 3.38
C LEU A 20 -5.34 -4.51 2.25
N ALA A 21 -5.61 -5.01 1.05
CA ALA A 21 -5.83 -4.18 -0.14
C ALA A 21 -6.93 -3.13 0.05
N ALA A 22 -8.16 -3.53 0.30
CA ALA A 22 -9.26 -2.61 0.52
C ALA A 22 -9.19 -1.89 1.90
N PRO A 23 -8.76 -2.54 3.02
CA PRO A 23 -8.49 -1.82 4.26
C PRO A 23 -7.46 -0.70 4.14
N TRP A 24 -6.42 -0.85 3.28
CA TRP A 24 -5.48 0.22 2.96
C TRP A 24 -6.19 1.42 2.31
N ALA A 25 -7.09 1.18 1.35
CA ALA A 25 -7.90 2.25 0.77
C ALA A 25 -8.77 2.94 1.83
N GLY A 26 -9.42 2.17 2.71
CA GLY A 26 -10.20 2.69 3.83
C GLY A 26 -9.37 3.59 4.75
N GLN A 27 -8.12 3.20 5.05
CA GLN A 27 -7.19 4.01 5.84
C GLN A 27 -6.78 5.30 5.11
N VAL A 28 -6.49 5.23 3.80
CA VAL A 28 -6.18 6.43 2.99
C VAL A 28 -7.36 7.43 3.02
N LEU A 29 -8.59 6.94 2.89
CA LEU A 29 -9.78 7.78 3.00
C LEU A 29 -9.96 8.37 4.40
N ALA A 30 -9.67 7.60 5.45
CA ALA A 30 -9.66 8.09 6.84
C ALA A 30 -8.59 9.16 7.06
N ASP A 31 -7.37 8.96 6.54
CA ASP A 31 -6.30 9.95 6.57
C ASP A 31 -6.71 11.26 5.87
N LEU A 32 -7.50 11.17 4.80
CA LEU A 32 -8.07 12.32 4.09
C LEU A 32 -9.27 12.97 4.83
N GLY A 33 -9.67 12.42 5.95
CA GLY A 33 -10.70 12.98 6.83
C GLY A 33 -12.06 12.33 6.75
N ALA A 34 -12.26 11.28 5.94
CA ALA A 34 -13.52 10.54 5.90
C ALA A 34 -13.82 9.85 7.24
N GLU A 35 -15.12 9.74 7.58
CA GLU A 35 -15.58 8.86 8.64
C GLU A 35 -15.62 7.44 8.10
N VAL A 36 -14.80 6.54 8.66
CA VAL A 36 -14.72 5.15 8.21
C VAL A 36 -15.20 4.22 9.33
N ILE A 37 -16.28 3.50 9.08
CA ILE A 37 -16.80 2.45 9.96
C ILE A 37 -16.37 1.10 9.39
N LYS A 38 -15.52 0.39 10.13
CA LYS A 38 -15.09 -0.97 9.81
C LYS A 38 -16.01 -1.96 10.49
N VAL A 39 -16.64 -2.82 9.69
CA VAL A 39 -17.45 -3.94 10.18
C VAL A 39 -16.58 -5.18 10.31
N GLU A 40 -16.55 -5.74 11.50
CA GLU A 40 -15.75 -6.91 11.82
C GLU A 40 -16.63 -8.05 12.35
N ARG A 41 -16.13 -9.28 12.21
CA ARG A 41 -16.82 -10.47 12.75
C ARG A 41 -16.75 -10.48 14.29
N PRO A 42 -17.86 -10.74 15.00
CA PRO A 42 -17.84 -10.86 16.45
C PRO A 42 -16.80 -11.89 16.92
N GLY A 43 -16.09 -11.56 18.00
CA GLY A 43 -15.12 -12.42 18.66
C GLY A 43 -13.76 -12.55 17.96
N ALA A 44 -13.73 -12.63 16.62
CA ALA A 44 -12.49 -12.85 15.86
C ALA A 44 -11.95 -11.60 15.15
N GLY A 45 -12.83 -10.74 14.67
CA GLY A 45 -12.45 -9.54 13.92
C GLY A 45 -11.89 -9.82 12.54
N ASP A 46 -11.07 -8.90 12.08
CA ASP A 46 -10.25 -9.01 10.88
C ASP A 46 -9.16 -10.08 11.10
N ASP A 47 -8.88 -10.89 10.09
CA ASP A 47 -7.88 -11.95 10.16
C ASP A 47 -6.50 -11.41 10.56
N THR A 48 -6.17 -10.19 10.18
CA THR A 48 -4.88 -9.53 10.49
C THR A 48 -4.69 -9.24 11.97
N ARG A 49 -5.74 -9.28 12.80
CA ARG A 49 -5.60 -9.19 14.26
C ARG A 49 -4.81 -10.36 14.86
N SER A 50 -4.87 -11.52 14.21
CA SER A 50 -4.12 -12.72 14.62
C SER A 50 -2.75 -12.86 13.94
N TRP A 51 -2.39 -11.98 12.99
CA TRP A 51 -1.15 -12.09 12.22
C TRP A 51 0.04 -11.46 12.93
N GLY A 52 0.35 -12.00 14.08
CA GLY A 52 1.54 -11.72 14.89
C GLY A 52 2.27 -13.01 15.26
N PRO A 53 3.45 -12.94 15.90
CA PRO A 53 4.15 -11.73 16.31
C PRO A 53 4.68 -10.90 15.12
N PRO A 54 4.93 -9.56 15.31
CA PRO A 54 4.88 -8.85 16.59
C PRO A 54 3.48 -8.36 16.96
N PHE A 55 3.23 -8.25 18.28
CA PHE A 55 2.07 -7.59 18.85
C PHE A 55 2.50 -6.32 19.61
N LEU A 56 1.60 -5.33 19.69
CA LEU A 56 1.82 -4.15 20.53
C LEU A 56 2.00 -4.59 21.98
N LYS A 57 3.02 -4.03 22.65
CA LYS A 57 3.23 -4.31 24.08
C LYS A 57 2.30 -3.45 24.94
N GLY A 58 1.65 -4.06 25.89
CA GLY A 58 0.86 -3.36 26.90
C GLY A 58 1.71 -2.66 27.96
N PRO A 59 1.08 -1.94 28.92
CA PRO A 59 1.80 -1.26 29.99
C PRO A 59 2.62 -2.19 30.89
N ASP A 60 2.27 -3.48 30.95
CA ASP A 60 2.98 -4.53 31.69
C ASP A 60 4.14 -5.17 30.89
N GLY A 61 4.40 -4.69 29.67
CA GLY A 61 5.41 -5.21 28.75
C GLY A 61 5.05 -6.52 28.05
N LYS A 62 3.85 -7.07 28.28
CA LYS A 62 3.37 -8.28 27.61
C LYS A 62 2.71 -7.94 26.28
N ASP A 63 2.58 -8.95 25.42
CA ASP A 63 1.87 -8.82 24.19
C ASP A 63 0.38 -8.56 24.41
N THR A 64 -0.16 -7.55 23.74
CA THR A 64 -1.60 -7.32 23.60
C THR A 64 -2.17 -8.24 22.50
N LYS A 65 -3.44 -8.04 22.13
CA LYS A 65 -4.05 -8.69 20.96
C LYS A 65 -3.91 -7.87 19.67
N GLU A 66 -3.18 -6.75 19.72
CA GLU A 66 -3.06 -5.82 18.58
C GLU A 66 -1.81 -6.16 17.76
N ALA A 67 -2.01 -6.94 16.70
CA ALA A 67 -0.93 -7.34 15.80
C ALA A 67 -0.41 -6.15 14.98
N GLY A 68 0.89 -6.08 14.76
CA GLY A 68 1.52 -5.05 13.94
C GLY A 68 0.91 -4.94 12.54
N TYR A 69 0.44 -6.06 11.96
CA TYR A 69 -0.21 -6.08 10.65
C TYR A 69 -1.55 -5.35 10.66
N TYR A 70 -2.39 -5.57 11.69
CA TYR A 70 -3.65 -4.84 11.86
C TYR A 70 -3.42 -3.35 12.08
N LEU A 71 -2.42 -3.01 12.90
CA LEU A 71 -2.07 -1.62 13.22
C LEU A 71 -1.61 -0.84 11.98
N ALA A 72 -1.03 -1.50 10.98
CA ALA A 72 -0.50 -0.86 9.79
C ALA A 72 -1.57 -0.25 8.86
N VAL A 73 -2.84 -0.72 8.92
CA VAL A 73 -3.85 -0.43 7.89
C VAL A 73 -5.23 -0.01 8.41
N ASN A 74 -5.38 0.24 9.73
CA ASN A 74 -6.69 0.51 10.32
C ASN A 74 -6.78 1.79 11.16
N ARG A 75 -5.75 2.67 11.14
CA ARG A 75 -5.84 3.95 11.86
C ARG A 75 -6.96 4.84 11.32
N GLY A 76 -7.54 5.63 12.20
CA GLY A 76 -8.58 6.58 11.83
C GLY A 76 -9.96 5.96 11.59
N LYS A 77 -10.11 4.63 11.78
CA LYS A 77 -11.37 3.92 11.63
C LYS A 77 -12.09 3.76 12.97
N ARG A 78 -13.41 3.61 12.91
CA ARG A 78 -14.27 3.16 14.02
C ARG A 78 -14.62 1.69 13.77
N SER A 79 -14.50 0.83 14.78
CA SER A 79 -14.82 -0.61 14.67
C SER A 79 -16.17 -0.92 15.27
N ILE A 80 -17.00 -1.64 14.53
CA ILE A 80 -18.22 -2.30 15.01
C ILE A 80 -18.13 -3.80 14.70
N THR A 81 -18.49 -4.65 15.64
CA THR A 81 -18.68 -6.08 15.37
C THR A 81 -20.09 -6.33 14.88
N VAL A 82 -20.24 -7.09 13.78
CA VAL A 82 -21.55 -7.51 13.25
C VAL A 82 -21.41 -8.87 12.56
N SER A 83 -22.27 -9.82 12.93
CA SER A 83 -22.42 -11.11 12.26
C SER A 83 -23.23 -10.96 10.98
N LEU A 84 -22.62 -11.11 9.81
CA LEU A 84 -23.32 -11.08 8.52
C LEU A 84 -24.16 -12.36 8.27
N GLU A 85 -24.00 -13.38 9.10
CA GLU A 85 -24.73 -14.63 8.98
C GLU A 85 -26.15 -14.54 9.57
N THR A 86 -26.44 -13.49 10.36
CA THR A 86 -27.72 -13.27 11.00
C THR A 86 -28.58 -12.24 10.26
N PRO A 87 -29.92 -12.40 10.20
CA PRO A 87 -30.81 -11.42 9.59
C PRO A 87 -30.68 -10.02 10.23
N GLU A 88 -30.49 -9.97 11.55
CA GLU A 88 -30.31 -8.73 12.34
C GLU A 88 -29.01 -8.04 11.93
N GLY A 89 -27.90 -8.78 11.83
CA GLY A 89 -26.62 -8.24 11.38
C GLY A 89 -26.67 -7.70 9.95
N GLN A 90 -27.33 -8.44 9.04
CA GLN A 90 -27.57 -7.96 7.67
C GLN A 90 -28.41 -6.68 7.65
N ARG A 91 -29.41 -6.55 8.54
CA ARG A 91 -30.21 -5.33 8.69
C ARG A 91 -29.33 -4.15 9.15
N ILE A 92 -28.51 -4.35 10.17
CA ILE A 92 -27.60 -3.29 10.68
C ILE A 92 -26.67 -2.80 9.55
N VAL A 93 -26.08 -3.71 8.76
CA VAL A 93 -25.22 -3.33 7.64
C VAL A 93 -25.99 -2.58 6.55
N ARG A 94 -27.23 -2.96 6.24
CA ARG A 94 -28.07 -2.19 5.30
C ARG A 94 -28.37 -0.78 5.82
N GLU A 95 -28.67 -0.63 7.10
CA GLU A 95 -28.91 0.68 7.72
C GLU A 95 -27.66 1.56 7.68
N LEU A 96 -26.46 1.00 7.91
CA LEU A 96 -25.18 1.70 7.74
C LEU A 96 -24.96 2.11 6.29
N ALA A 97 -25.21 1.20 5.33
CA ALA A 97 -25.04 1.47 3.90
C ALA A 97 -25.98 2.56 3.37
N MET A 98 -27.19 2.69 3.94
CA MET A 98 -28.11 3.78 3.59
C MET A 98 -27.58 5.16 4.01
N LYS A 99 -26.74 5.22 5.04
CA LYS A 99 -26.11 6.45 5.55
C LYS A 99 -24.71 6.68 4.95
N ALA A 100 -24.14 5.68 4.28
CA ALA A 100 -22.81 5.74 3.71
C ALA A 100 -22.78 6.36 2.32
N ASP A 101 -21.67 6.99 1.99
CA ASP A 101 -21.31 7.45 0.64
C ASP A 101 -20.62 6.35 -0.15
N ILE A 102 -19.83 5.53 0.54
CA ILE A 102 -18.95 4.51 -0.04
C ILE A 102 -19.11 3.21 0.75
N VAL A 103 -19.16 2.09 0.05
CA VAL A 103 -18.95 0.73 0.58
C VAL A 103 -17.68 0.18 -0.03
N LEU A 104 -16.78 -0.33 0.81
CA LEU A 104 -15.60 -1.12 0.42
C LEU A 104 -15.80 -2.57 0.86
N GLU A 105 -15.58 -3.52 -0.03
CA GLU A 105 -15.63 -4.94 0.31
C GLU A 105 -14.58 -5.74 -0.46
N ASN A 106 -14.17 -6.89 0.06
CA ASN A 106 -13.26 -7.80 -0.63
C ASN A 106 -13.60 -9.28 -0.38
N TYR A 107 -14.89 -9.57 -0.30
CA TYR A 107 -15.38 -10.93 -0.23
C TYR A 107 -15.25 -11.64 -1.59
N LYS A 108 -15.23 -12.96 -1.54
CA LYS A 108 -15.34 -13.78 -2.76
C LYS A 108 -16.59 -13.36 -3.55
N ALA A 109 -16.47 -13.27 -4.87
CA ALA A 109 -17.57 -12.90 -5.76
C ALA A 109 -18.86 -13.68 -5.44
N GLY A 110 -19.98 -12.95 -5.35
CA GLY A 110 -21.29 -13.50 -5.03
C GLY A 110 -21.56 -13.82 -3.55
N THR A 111 -20.56 -13.69 -2.66
CA THR A 111 -20.79 -13.99 -1.22
C THR A 111 -21.79 -13.03 -0.59
N LEU A 112 -21.62 -11.72 -0.79
CA LEU A 112 -22.49 -10.72 -0.20
C LEU A 112 -23.91 -10.71 -0.78
N ALA A 113 -24.10 -11.24 -2.01
CA ALA A 113 -25.42 -11.41 -2.60
C ALA A 113 -26.33 -12.35 -1.78
N ARG A 114 -25.75 -13.36 -1.11
CA ARG A 114 -26.50 -14.28 -0.23
C ARG A 114 -27.13 -13.56 0.97
N TYR A 115 -26.56 -12.42 1.34
CA TYR A 115 -26.97 -11.61 2.50
C TYR A 115 -27.77 -10.37 2.07
N GLY A 116 -27.97 -10.14 0.75
CA GLY A 116 -28.58 -8.92 0.22
C GLY A 116 -27.73 -7.67 0.53
N LEU A 117 -26.40 -7.84 0.56
CA LEU A 117 -25.40 -6.81 0.82
C LEU A 117 -24.47 -6.55 -0.39
N ASP A 118 -24.83 -7.13 -1.54
CA ASP A 118 -24.15 -6.89 -2.82
C ASP A 118 -24.49 -5.50 -3.40
N GLU A 119 -23.78 -5.14 -4.46
CA GLU A 119 -23.92 -3.83 -5.09
C GLU A 119 -25.36 -3.55 -5.58
N ALA A 120 -25.99 -4.51 -6.23
CA ALA A 120 -27.33 -4.38 -6.76
C ALA A 120 -28.37 -4.15 -5.66
N SER A 121 -28.23 -4.86 -4.52
CA SER A 121 -29.12 -4.73 -3.37
C SER A 121 -28.94 -3.40 -2.66
N LEU A 122 -27.69 -3.01 -2.34
CA LEU A 122 -27.44 -1.79 -1.58
C LEU A 122 -27.64 -0.51 -2.40
N ARG A 123 -27.27 -0.50 -3.67
CA ARG A 123 -27.50 0.66 -4.55
C ARG A 123 -28.97 0.86 -4.91
N LYS A 124 -29.79 -0.19 -4.84
CA LYS A 124 -31.24 -0.02 -4.92
C LYS A 124 -31.80 0.75 -3.72
N LEU A 125 -31.24 0.55 -2.53
CA LEU A 125 -31.62 1.29 -1.31
C LEU A 125 -31.03 2.71 -1.29
N ASN A 126 -29.79 2.87 -1.77
CA ASN A 126 -29.09 4.14 -1.85
C ASN A 126 -28.49 4.34 -3.26
N PRO A 127 -29.24 4.95 -4.21
CA PRO A 127 -28.77 5.16 -5.59
C PRO A 127 -27.55 6.09 -5.71
N ARG A 128 -27.18 6.78 -4.64
CA ARG A 128 -25.97 7.62 -4.56
C ARG A 128 -24.74 6.85 -4.08
N LEU A 129 -24.93 5.62 -3.63
CA LEU A 129 -23.87 4.79 -3.06
C LEU A 129 -22.79 4.46 -4.10
N ILE A 130 -21.53 4.69 -3.75
CA ILE A 130 -20.39 4.18 -4.46
C ILE A 130 -20.02 2.84 -3.81
N TYR A 131 -20.15 1.77 -4.57
CA TYR A 131 -19.86 0.42 -4.11
C TYR A 131 -18.60 -0.10 -4.80
N CYS A 132 -17.56 -0.44 -4.04
CA CYS A 132 -16.30 -0.90 -4.59
C CYS A 132 -15.99 -2.33 -4.09
N SER A 133 -15.92 -3.26 -5.05
CA SER A 133 -15.47 -4.63 -4.82
C SER A 133 -14.00 -4.78 -5.19
N VAL A 134 -13.20 -5.31 -4.29
CA VAL A 134 -11.78 -5.59 -4.49
C VAL A 134 -11.56 -7.10 -4.41
N THR A 135 -11.14 -7.73 -5.50
CA THR A 135 -10.94 -9.18 -5.55
C THR A 135 -9.63 -9.56 -6.22
N GLY A 136 -9.23 -10.81 -6.16
CA GLY A 136 -8.01 -11.27 -6.80
C GLY A 136 -8.04 -11.17 -8.33
N PHE A 137 -9.20 -11.53 -8.93
CA PHE A 137 -9.33 -11.72 -10.38
C PHE A 137 -10.50 -10.96 -11.01
N GLY A 138 -11.17 -10.07 -10.27
CA GLY A 138 -12.36 -9.34 -10.74
C GLY A 138 -13.66 -10.13 -10.59
N GLN A 139 -14.76 -9.48 -10.92
CA GLN A 139 -16.11 -10.04 -10.82
C GLN A 139 -16.51 -10.86 -12.05
N THR A 140 -15.68 -10.88 -13.08
CA THR A 140 -15.91 -11.58 -14.35
C THR A 140 -14.70 -12.44 -14.73
N GLY A 141 -14.83 -13.19 -15.82
CA GLY A 141 -13.75 -14.01 -16.36
C GLY A 141 -13.60 -15.39 -15.70
N PRO A 142 -12.69 -16.22 -16.24
CA PRO A 142 -12.59 -17.64 -15.88
C PRO A 142 -12.05 -17.91 -14.47
N ARG A 143 -11.47 -16.89 -13.82
CA ARG A 143 -10.84 -17.00 -12.49
C ARG A 143 -11.62 -16.28 -11.38
N ARG A 144 -12.80 -15.70 -11.67
CA ARG A 144 -13.58 -14.89 -10.72
C ARG A 144 -13.83 -15.57 -9.37
N ASP A 145 -13.92 -16.89 -9.36
CA ASP A 145 -14.19 -17.67 -8.15
C ASP A 145 -12.95 -18.20 -7.44
N GLN A 146 -11.75 -17.90 -7.95
CA GLN A 146 -10.50 -18.34 -7.34
C GLN A 146 -10.12 -17.43 -6.17
N PRO A 147 -9.65 -18.02 -5.04
CA PRO A 147 -9.07 -17.23 -3.97
C PRO A 147 -7.70 -16.66 -4.40
N ALA A 148 -7.36 -15.50 -3.89
CA ALA A 148 -6.09 -14.86 -4.16
C ALA A 148 -5.53 -14.18 -2.92
N TYR A 149 -4.20 -14.08 -2.90
CA TYR A 149 -3.40 -13.28 -2.00
C TYR A 149 -2.28 -12.60 -2.79
N ASP A 150 -1.73 -11.54 -2.25
CA ASP A 150 -0.64 -10.76 -2.84
C ASP A 150 0.44 -11.63 -3.50
N PHE A 151 1.01 -12.59 -2.77
CA PHE A 151 2.09 -13.43 -3.25
C PHE A 151 1.72 -14.25 -4.50
N LEU A 152 0.51 -14.79 -4.54
CA LEU A 152 -0.01 -15.51 -5.71
C LEU A 152 -0.11 -14.57 -6.91
N ILE A 153 -0.62 -13.36 -6.69
CA ILE A 153 -0.78 -12.37 -7.77
C ILE A 153 0.57 -11.83 -8.24
N GLN A 154 1.56 -11.62 -7.36
CA GLN A 154 2.93 -11.31 -7.78
C GLN A 154 3.49 -12.36 -8.74
N ALA A 155 3.24 -13.63 -8.47
CA ALA A 155 3.68 -14.73 -9.33
C ALA A 155 2.92 -14.76 -10.66
N MET A 156 1.59 -14.78 -10.61
CA MET A 156 0.73 -14.90 -11.79
C MET A 156 0.72 -13.64 -12.66
N GLY A 157 0.86 -12.48 -12.05
CA GLY A 157 0.91 -11.16 -12.70
C GLY A 157 2.28 -10.77 -13.25
N GLY A 158 3.26 -11.68 -13.24
CA GLY A 158 4.56 -11.51 -13.91
C GLY A 158 5.62 -10.75 -13.11
N LEU A 159 5.30 -10.14 -11.96
CA LEU A 159 6.27 -9.37 -11.16
C LEU A 159 7.47 -10.21 -10.74
N MET A 160 7.24 -11.44 -10.28
CA MET A 160 8.31 -12.33 -9.84
C MET A 160 9.23 -12.77 -11.00
N SER A 161 8.75 -12.75 -12.25
CA SER A 161 9.56 -13.11 -13.40
C SER A 161 10.67 -12.10 -13.68
N VAL A 162 10.52 -10.86 -13.22
CA VAL A 162 11.48 -9.75 -13.40
C VAL A 162 12.14 -9.31 -12.09
N THR A 163 11.76 -9.90 -10.95
CA THR A 163 12.29 -9.58 -9.62
C THR A 163 13.17 -10.72 -9.11
N GLY A 164 14.36 -10.37 -8.64
CA GLY A 164 15.36 -11.31 -8.10
C GLY A 164 16.68 -11.27 -8.86
N GLU A 165 17.68 -12.01 -8.37
CA GLU A 165 18.99 -12.10 -8.97
C GLU A 165 18.95 -12.86 -10.32
N LYS A 166 19.94 -12.57 -11.17
CA LYS A 166 20.11 -13.17 -12.50
C LYS A 166 20.17 -14.70 -12.42
N ASP A 167 19.59 -15.37 -13.41
CA ASP A 167 19.72 -16.81 -13.52
C ASP A 167 21.20 -17.23 -13.63
N GLY A 168 21.57 -18.33 -12.97
CA GLY A 168 22.94 -18.83 -12.94
C GLY A 168 23.89 -18.12 -11.97
N LYS A 169 23.39 -17.12 -11.22
CA LYS A 169 24.13 -16.51 -10.10
C LYS A 169 23.68 -17.10 -8.76
N PRO A 170 24.53 -17.06 -7.71
CA PRO A 170 24.09 -17.43 -6.36
C PRO A 170 22.86 -16.64 -5.95
N GLY A 171 21.82 -17.32 -5.45
CA GLY A 171 20.52 -16.69 -5.13
C GLY A 171 19.63 -16.37 -6.34
N GLY A 172 20.04 -16.77 -7.56
CA GLY A 172 19.25 -16.55 -8.78
C GLY A 172 17.92 -17.27 -8.76
N GLY A 173 16.91 -16.64 -9.35
CA GLY A 173 15.55 -17.15 -9.46
C GLY A 173 14.48 -16.11 -9.17
N PRO A 174 13.19 -16.42 -9.45
CA PRO A 174 12.08 -15.54 -9.19
C PRO A 174 11.91 -15.27 -7.69
N GLN A 175 11.81 -13.99 -7.30
CA GLN A 175 11.59 -13.58 -5.91
C GLN A 175 10.39 -12.65 -5.82
N LYS A 176 9.67 -12.73 -4.71
CA LYS A 176 8.64 -11.75 -4.39
C LYS A 176 9.26 -10.46 -3.85
N VAL A 177 8.58 -9.35 -3.99
CA VAL A 177 8.91 -8.12 -3.25
C VAL A 177 8.70 -8.35 -1.76
N GLY A 178 9.52 -7.76 -0.91
CA GLY A 178 9.53 -7.99 0.55
C GLY A 178 8.29 -7.49 1.29
N ILE A 179 7.48 -6.62 0.65
CA ILE A 179 6.21 -6.12 1.17
C ILE A 179 5.05 -6.61 0.28
N PRO A 180 3.80 -6.59 0.74
CA PRO A 180 2.63 -6.97 -0.06
C PRO A 180 2.28 -5.85 -1.06
N ILE A 181 3.13 -5.67 -2.06
CA ILE A 181 3.08 -4.53 -2.99
C ILE A 181 1.82 -4.52 -3.84
N VAL A 182 1.31 -5.70 -4.23
CA VAL A 182 0.08 -5.79 -5.03
C VAL A 182 -1.13 -5.33 -4.22
N ASP A 183 -1.23 -5.74 -2.96
CA ASP A 183 -2.28 -5.26 -2.05
C ASP A 183 -2.22 -3.74 -1.90
N LEU A 184 -1.04 -3.19 -1.62
CA LEU A 184 -0.85 -1.75 -1.42
C LEU A 184 -1.22 -0.96 -2.68
N MET A 185 -0.76 -1.40 -3.86
CA MET A 185 -1.11 -0.75 -5.14
C MET A 185 -2.60 -0.89 -5.44
N THR A 186 -3.20 -2.05 -5.17
CA THR A 186 -4.64 -2.26 -5.31
C THR A 186 -5.43 -1.31 -4.41
N GLY A 187 -5.02 -1.12 -3.17
CA GLY A 187 -5.62 -0.16 -2.25
C GLY A 187 -5.50 1.28 -2.76
N MET A 188 -4.36 1.66 -3.34
CA MET A 188 -4.19 2.99 -3.96
C MET A 188 -5.10 3.17 -5.19
N TYR A 189 -5.17 2.19 -6.10
CA TYR A 189 -6.10 2.24 -7.23
C TYR A 189 -7.55 2.30 -6.77
N THR A 190 -7.90 1.57 -5.72
CA THR A 190 -9.23 1.62 -5.09
C THR A 190 -9.54 3.02 -4.58
N ALA A 191 -8.62 3.66 -3.85
CA ALA A 191 -8.81 5.02 -3.36
C ALA A 191 -8.98 6.03 -4.50
N VAL A 192 -8.17 5.93 -5.56
CA VAL A 192 -8.28 6.79 -6.77
C VAL A 192 -9.63 6.59 -7.46
N ALA A 193 -10.06 5.35 -7.68
CA ALA A 193 -11.33 5.05 -8.34
C ALA A 193 -12.53 5.58 -7.54
N VAL A 194 -12.50 5.42 -6.22
CA VAL A 194 -13.54 5.94 -5.31
C VAL A 194 -13.57 7.46 -5.33
N LEU A 195 -12.44 8.15 -5.32
CA LEU A 195 -12.36 9.61 -5.41
C LEU A 195 -12.88 10.11 -6.77
N ALA A 196 -12.56 9.43 -7.86
CA ALA A 196 -13.10 9.74 -9.19
C ALA A 196 -14.62 9.55 -9.25
N ALA A 197 -15.14 8.48 -8.63
CA ALA A 197 -16.57 8.24 -8.53
C ALA A 197 -17.28 9.29 -7.67
N LEU A 198 -16.66 9.77 -6.57
CA LEU A 198 -17.17 10.88 -5.78
C LEU A 198 -17.26 12.18 -6.62
N ALA A 199 -16.23 12.51 -7.38
CA ALA A 199 -16.25 13.67 -8.29
C ALA A 199 -17.38 13.54 -9.30
N ARG A 200 -17.51 12.41 -9.99
CA ARG A 200 -18.60 12.14 -10.93
C ARG A 200 -19.99 12.21 -10.28
N ARG A 201 -20.12 11.68 -9.07
CA ARG A 201 -21.38 11.72 -8.30
C ARG A 201 -21.84 13.15 -8.01
N ASN A 202 -20.92 14.07 -7.76
CA ASN A 202 -21.26 15.49 -7.52
C ASN A 202 -21.95 16.15 -8.74
N GLU A 203 -21.60 15.70 -9.95
CA GLU A 203 -22.22 16.20 -11.19
C GLU A 203 -23.52 15.46 -11.53
N THR A 204 -23.52 14.12 -11.37
CA THR A 204 -24.63 13.28 -11.86
C THR A 204 -25.69 13.00 -10.81
N GLY A 205 -25.39 13.20 -9.54
CA GLY A 205 -26.24 12.80 -8.42
C GLY A 205 -26.29 11.29 -8.15
N ARG A 206 -25.58 10.46 -8.95
CA ARG A 206 -25.65 9.00 -8.90
C ARG A 206 -24.33 8.40 -8.46
N GLY A 207 -24.40 7.34 -7.65
CA GLY A 207 -23.27 6.53 -7.28
C GLY A 207 -22.73 5.65 -8.41
N GLU A 208 -21.75 4.82 -8.11
CA GLU A 208 -21.09 3.96 -9.08
C GLU A 208 -20.83 2.57 -8.49
N TYR A 209 -20.73 1.56 -9.36
CA TYR A 209 -20.15 0.27 -9.03
C TYR A 209 -18.73 0.21 -9.58
N ILE A 210 -17.77 -0.18 -8.74
CA ILE A 210 -16.37 -0.25 -9.07
C ILE A 210 -15.89 -1.69 -8.81
N ASP A 211 -15.34 -2.33 -9.84
CA ASP A 211 -14.70 -3.64 -9.78
C ASP A 211 -13.18 -3.45 -9.92
N ILE A 212 -12.42 -3.78 -8.87
CA ILE A 212 -10.96 -3.72 -8.86
C ILE A 212 -10.40 -5.14 -8.68
N ALA A 213 -9.66 -5.59 -9.68
CA ALA A 213 -8.96 -6.87 -9.64
C ALA A 213 -7.47 -6.67 -9.31
N MET A 214 -6.96 -7.40 -8.32
CA MET A 214 -5.54 -7.36 -7.97
C MET A 214 -4.65 -7.76 -9.15
N LEU A 215 -5.08 -8.73 -9.97
CA LEU A 215 -4.33 -9.14 -11.16
C LEU A 215 -4.24 -8.02 -12.18
N ASP A 216 -5.33 -7.28 -12.44
CA ASP A 216 -5.33 -6.18 -13.39
C ASP A 216 -4.41 -5.05 -12.93
N VAL A 217 -4.44 -4.74 -11.62
CA VAL A 217 -3.53 -3.78 -11.00
C VAL A 217 -2.08 -4.22 -11.16
N GLN A 218 -1.78 -5.51 -10.91
CA GLN A 218 -0.43 -6.04 -11.07
C GLN A 218 0.03 -5.96 -12.53
N VAL A 219 -0.81 -6.29 -13.50
CA VAL A 219 -0.48 -6.18 -14.92
C VAL A 219 -0.21 -4.72 -15.30
N ALA A 220 -1.06 -3.79 -14.85
CA ALA A 220 -0.86 -2.36 -15.09
C ALA A 220 0.44 -1.83 -14.47
N THR A 221 0.83 -2.32 -13.31
CA THR A 221 2.05 -1.90 -12.60
C THR A 221 3.34 -2.55 -13.13
N LEU A 222 3.29 -3.50 -14.06
CA LEU A 222 4.49 -3.96 -14.78
C LEU A 222 5.14 -2.85 -15.62
N SER A 223 4.39 -1.82 -15.99
CA SER A 223 4.89 -0.57 -16.59
C SER A 223 5.90 -0.79 -17.74
N ASN A 224 7.15 -0.33 -17.58
CA ASN A 224 8.20 -0.45 -18.60
C ASN A 224 8.53 -1.90 -18.97
N GLN A 225 8.45 -2.85 -18.06
CA GLN A 225 8.72 -4.26 -18.33
C GLN A 225 7.66 -4.87 -19.26
N ALA A 226 6.38 -4.52 -19.05
CA ALA A 226 5.32 -4.91 -19.97
C ALA A 226 5.56 -4.30 -21.36
N MET A 227 5.90 -3.00 -21.43
CA MET A 227 6.17 -2.33 -22.70
C MET A 227 7.43 -2.85 -23.40
N ASN A 228 8.48 -3.19 -22.66
CA ASN A 228 9.67 -3.84 -23.21
C ASN A 228 9.31 -5.14 -23.95
N TYR A 229 8.42 -5.96 -23.37
CA TYR A 229 7.93 -7.17 -24.01
C TYR A 229 7.03 -6.88 -25.22
N LEU A 230 6.02 -6.04 -25.05
CA LEU A 230 5.00 -5.76 -26.07
C LEU A 230 5.59 -5.10 -27.33
N VAL A 231 6.61 -4.25 -27.16
CA VAL A 231 7.29 -3.57 -28.29
C VAL A 231 8.32 -4.48 -28.97
N SER A 232 9.05 -5.28 -28.22
CA SER A 232 10.17 -6.06 -28.76
C SER A 232 9.86 -7.53 -29.04
N GLY A 233 8.79 -8.08 -28.45
CA GLY A 233 8.52 -9.52 -28.44
C GLY A 233 9.49 -10.34 -27.56
N LYS A 234 10.46 -9.68 -26.90
CA LYS A 234 11.49 -10.35 -26.10
C LYS A 234 11.05 -10.41 -24.64
N VAL A 235 10.99 -11.60 -24.07
CA VAL A 235 10.64 -11.80 -22.64
C VAL A 235 11.73 -11.15 -21.77
N PRO A 236 11.35 -10.20 -20.88
CA PRO A 236 12.28 -9.59 -19.93
C PRO A 236 12.90 -10.64 -19.02
N LYS A 237 14.18 -10.46 -18.70
CA LYS A 237 14.91 -11.31 -17.75
C LYS A 237 15.12 -10.58 -16.43
N ARG A 238 15.40 -11.34 -15.37
CA ARG A 238 15.84 -10.78 -14.10
C ARG A 238 17.25 -10.20 -14.26
N ASN A 239 17.42 -8.97 -13.80
CA ASN A 239 18.70 -8.26 -13.91
C ASN A 239 19.35 -8.00 -12.53
N GLY A 240 18.85 -8.62 -11.45
CA GLY A 240 19.24 -8.21 -10.10
C GLY A 240 18.75 -6.79 -9.84
N ASN A 241 19.65 -5.92 -9.40
CA ASN A 241 19.37 -4.51 -9.17
C ASN A 241 19.58 -3.62 -10.41
N ALA A 242 20.21 -4.17 -11.48
CA ALA A 242 20.52 -3.38 -12.67
C ALA A 242 19.26 -2.99 -13.46
N HIS A 243 19.15 -1.70 -13.82
CA HIS A 243 18.03 -1.21 -14.62
C HIS A 243 18.13 -1.72 -16.08
N PRO A 244 17.02 -2.18 -16.71
CA PRO A 244 17.07 -2.76 -18.04
C PRO A 244 17.36 -1.75 -19.18
N ASN A 245 17.00 -0.47 -18.99
CA ASN A 245 17.01 0.52 -20.06
C ASN A 245 17.91 1.75 -19.80
N ILE A 246 18.41 1.92 -18.58
CA ILE A 246 19.21 3.09 -18.15
C ILE A 246 20.42 2.60 -17.39
N GLN A 247 21.64 3.04 -17.83
CA GLN A 247 22.89 2.58 -17.25
C GLN A 247 23.94 3.70 -17.13
N PRO A 248 24.84 3.63 -16.10
CA PRO A 248 24.86 2.66 -15.01
C PRO A 248 23.78 2.98 -13.97
N GLN A 249 23.04 1.94 -13.58
CA GLN A 249 22.11 1.99 -12.45
C GLN A 249 22.10 0.60 -11.80
N ASP A 250 22.76 0.45 -10.66
CA ASP A 250 22.96 -0.81 -9.95
C ASP A 250 23.44 -0.56 -8.51
N VAL A 251 23.66 -1.63 -7.78
CA VAL A 251 24.33 -1.65 -6.47
C VAL A 251 25.81 -1.94 -6.68
N TYR A 252 26.67 -1.16 -6.02
CA TYR A 252 28.11 -1.31 -6.04
C TYR A 252 28.66 -1.41 -4.61
N ALA A 253 29.61 -2.31 -4.39
CA ALA A 253 30.31 -2.44 -3.11
C ALA A 253 31.41 -1.39 -3.00
N CYS A 254 31.44 -0.65 -1.90
CA CYS A 254 32.55 0.14 -1.43
C CYS A 254 33.38 -0.64 -0.42
N SER A 255 34.47 -0.07 0.09
CA SER A 255 35.35 -0.72 1.05
C SER A 255 34.66 -1.07 2.39
N ASP A 256 33.58 -0.37 2.75
CA ASP A 256 32.89 -0.45 4.05
C ASP A 256 31.37 -0.65 3.94
N GLY A 257 30.85 -0.97 2.75
CA GLY A 257 29.43 -1.26 2.54
C GLY A 257 28.93 -0.95 1.14
N ASP A 258 27.67 -1.24 0.87
CA ASP A 258 27.06 -1.09 -0.45
C ASP A 258 26.46 0.32 -0.64
N VAL A 259 26.47 0.77 -1.90
CA VAL A 259 25.79 1.98 -2.36
C VAL A 259 24.92 1.68 -3.59
N ILE A 260 23.85 2.44 -3.74
CA ILE A 260 23.07 2.51 -4.97
C ILE A 260 23.61 3.68 -5.80
N LEU A 261 23.93 3.44 -7.08
CA LEU A 261 24.22 4.46 -8.07
C LEU A 261 23.07 4.55 -9.06
N VAL A 262 22.65 5.79 -9.37
CA VAL A 262 21.62 6.06 -10.38
C VAL A 262 22.11 7.14 -11.35
N VAL A 263 22.44 6.75 -12.58
CA VAL A 263 22.80 7.67 -13.67
C VAL A 263 21.65 7.70 -14.67
N GLY A 264 20.85 8.75 -14.64
CA GLY A 264 19.64 8.88 -15.44
C GLY A 264 19.86 9.47 -16.85
N ASN A 265 21.00 10.11 -17.11
CA ASN A 265 21.30 10.75 -18.39
C ASN A 265 22.81 10.90 -18.63
N ASP A 266 23.18 11.33 -19.86
CA ASP A 266 24.59 11.45 -20.28
C ASP A 266 25.34 12.56 -19.51
N GLY A 267 24.65 13.64 -19.10
CA GLY A 267 25.25 14.68 -18.26
C GLY A 267 25.61 14.21 -16.86
N GLN A 268 24.79 13.37 -16.25
CA GLN A 268 25.12 12.73 -14.97
C GLN A 268 26.25 11.70 -15.14
N PHE A 269 26.32 11.01 -16.28
CA PHE A 269 27.43 10.11 -16.56
C PHE A 269 28.76 10.87 -16.66
N ALA A 270 28.80 12.02 -17.34
CA ALA A 270 29.98 12.85 -17.41
C ALA A 270 30.45 13.27 -15.99
N LYS A 271 29.55 13.72 -15.15
CA LYS A 271 29.85 14.09 -13.76
C LYS A 271 30.35 12.90 -12.91
N LEU A 272 29.78 11.72 -13.12
CA LEU A 272 30.28 10.47 -12.50
C LEU A 272 31.73 10.22 -12.92
N CYS A 273 32.04 10.34 -14.21
CA CYS A 273 33.39 10.14 -14.76
C CYS A 273 34.38 11.12 -14.12
N ASP A 274 34.00 12.38 -13.98
CA ASP A 274 34.85 13.41 -13.33
C ASP A 274 35.15 13.05 -11.87
N VAL A 275 34.11 12.64 -11.09
CA VAL A 275 34.28 12.23 -9.68
C VAL A 275 35.17 11.01 -9.54
N LEU A 276 35.06 10.05 -10.48
CA LEU A 276 35.86 8.82 -10.47
C LEU A 276 37.24 8.98 -11.10
N GLY A 277 37.59 10.16 -11.63
CA GLY A 277 38.86 10.40 -12.33
C GLY A 277 39.00 9.64 -13.64
N ARG A 278 37.87 9.48 -14.36
CA ARG A 278 37.79 8.80 -15.65
C ARG A 278 37.19 9.66 -16.77
N PRO A 279 37.66 10.91 -16.97
CA PRO A 279 37.08 11.83 -17.95
C PRO A 279 37.13 11.27 -19.39
N GLU A 280 38.08 10.35 -19.71
CA GLU A 280 38.18 9.69 -21.00
C GLU A 280 36.92 8.87 -21.37
N TRP A 281 36.15 8.38 -20.41
CA TRP A 281 34.94 7.63 -20.67
C TRP A 281 33.79 8.49 -21.24
N ILE A 282 33.86 9.81 -21.08
CA ILE A 282 32.82 10.74 -21.58
C ILE A 282 32.76 10.71 -23.12
N ALA A 283 33.91 10.63 -23.76
CA ALA A 283 34.04 10.58 -25.24
C ALA A 283 34.23 9.16 -25.79
N ASP A 284 34.30 8.13 -24.95
CA ASP A 284 34.44 6.76 -25.37
C ASP A 284 33.19 6.29 -26.08
N GLU A 285 33.34 5.81 -27.35
CA GLU A 285 32.22 5.33 -28.16
C GLU A 285 31.42 4.20 -27.48
N ARG A 286 32.01 3.46 -26.54
CA ARG A 286 31.32 2.43 -25.75
C ARG A 286 30.38 2.99 -24.71
N TYR A 287 30.60 4.24 -24.22
CA TYR A 287 29.93 4.78 -23.05
C TYR A 287 29.27 6.15 -23.23
N ALA A 288 29.59 6.88 -24.32
CA ALA A 288 29.18 8.26 -24.53
C ALA A 288 27.67 8.50 -24.49
N THR A 289 26.86 7.52 -24.87
CA THR A 289 25.39 7.61 -24.80
C THR A 289 24.80 6.49 -23.95
N ASN A 290 23.60 6.73 -23.40
CA ASN A 290 22.91 5.69 -22.63
C ASN A 290 22.72 4.39 -23.43
N ALA A 291 22.38 4.49 -24.72
CA ALA A 291 22.21 3.30 -25.58
C ALA A 291 23.49 2.45 -25.69
N GLN A 292 24.65 3.12 -25.75
CA GLN A 292 25.96 2.45 -25.79
C GLN A 292 26.31 1.86 -24.43
N ARG A 293 26.06 2.56 -23.32
CA ARG A 293 26.26 2.02 -21.97
C ARG A 293 25.39 0.79 -21.68
N VAL A 294 24.12 0.81 -22.13
CA VAL A 294 23.24 -0.37 -22.00
C VAL A 294 23.78 -1.58 -22.77
N ARG A 295 24.35 -1.36 -23.96
CA ARG A 295 24.97 -2.45 -24.75
C ARG A 295 26.25 -2.99 -24.12
N ASN A 296 27.06 -2.12 -23.52
CA ASN A 296 28.35 -2.43 -22.96
C ASN A 296 28.38 -2.50 -21.44
N ILE A 297 27.20 -2.70 -20.83
CA ILE A 297 27.05 -2.61 -19.36
C ILE A 297 27.91 -3.64 -18.61
N ALA A 298 28.15 -4.79 -19.17
CA ALA A 298 28.97 -5.84 -18.52
C ALA A 298 30.37 -5.33 -18.21
N GLU A 299 31.04 -4.75 -19.23
CA GLU A 299 32.37 -4.17 -19.11
C GLU A 299 32.39 -2.94 -18.22
N LEU A 300 31.44 -2.00 -18.41
CA LEU A 300 31.33 -0.81 -17.61
C LEU A 300 31.10 -1.12 -16.13
N SER A 301 30.22 -2.09 -15.82
CA SER A 301 29.94 -2.49 -14.44
C SER A 301 31.14 -3.16 -13.76
N GLU A 302 31.96 -3.88 -14.48
CA GLU A 302 33.19 -4.46 -13.93
C GLU A 302 34.16 -3.35 -13.52
N GLN A 303 34.44 -2.40 -14.44
CA GLN A 303 35.29 -1.26 -14.14
C GLN A 303 34.77 -0.37 -13.01
N LEU A 304 33.45 -0.16 -12.95
CA LEU A 304 32.84 0.59 -11.84
C LEU A 304 32.99 -0.14 -10.52
N ARG A 305 32.86 -1.47 -10.48
CA ARG A 305 33.06 -2.24 -9.23
C ARG A 305 34.47 -2.07 -8.68
N ASP A 306 35.49 -2.13 -9.54
CA ASP A 306 36.87 -1.96 -9.12
C ASP A 306 37.10 -0.56 -8.54
N LEU A 307 36.59 0.50 -9.22
CA LEU A 307 36.73 1.87 -8.75
C LEU A 307 35.97 2.14 -7.44
N PHE A 308 34.74 1.63 -7.32
CA PHE A 308 33.94 1.83 -6.11
C PHE A 308 34.53 1.12 -4.89
N ALA A 309 35.15 -0.04 -5.07
CA ALA A 309 35.81 -0.79 -3.99
C ALA A 309 36.96 -0.01 -3.32
N GLU A 310 37.55 0.98 -4.00
CA GLU A 310 38.59 1.85 -3.45
C GLU A 310 38.05 3.00 -2.56
N TRP A 311 36.73 3.25 -2.61
CA TRP A 311 36.11 4.34 -1.88
C TRP A 311 35.50 3.88 -0.55
N GLU A 312 35.57 4.75 0.47
CA GLU A 312 34.69 4.69 1.61
C GLU A 312 33.29 5.19 1.23
N ARG A 313 32.25 4.48 1.64
CA ARG A 313 30.86 4.70 1.25
C ARG A 313 30.39 6.14 1.44
N GLU A 314 30.54 6.69 2.67
CA GLU A 314 30.09 8.05 2.98
C GLU A 314 30.84 9.11 2.16
N ARG A 315 32.12 8.89 1.91
CA ARG A 315 32.95 9.82 1.10
C ARG A 315 32.50 9.82 -0.36
N LEU A 316 32.22 8.64 -0.92
CA LEU A 316 31.72 8.52 -2.30
C LEU A 316 30.35 9.17 -2.46
N ILE A 317 29.40 8.88 -1.52
CA ILE A 317 28.08 9.46 -1.52
C ILE A 317 28.17 10.99 -1.50
N ALA A 318 28.97 11.56 -0.60
CA ALA A 318 29.15 13.02 -0.50
C ALA A 318 29.72 13.64 -1.77
N ALA A 319 30.71 12.99 -2.43
CA ALA A 319 31.30 13.48 -3.67
C ALA A 319 30.30 13.44 -4.84
N LEU A 320 29.51 12.38 -4.95
CA LEU A 320 28.49 12.21 -6.00
C LEU A 320 27.31 13.16 -5.78
N ASP A 321 26.86 13.35 -4.54
CA ASP A 321 25.80 14.28 -4.19
C ASP A 321 26.19 15.72 -4.54
N ALA A 322 27.42 16.16 -4.18
CA ALA A 322 27.96 17.46 -4.54
C ALA A 322 28.03 17.68 -6.07
N ALA A 323 28.27 16.62 -6.85
CA ALA A 323 28.23 16.65 -8.30
C ALA A 323 26.80 16.58 -8.89
N GLY A 324 25.80 16.28 -8.08
CA GLY A 324 24.40 16.09 -8.51
C GLY A 324 24.17 14.75 -9.25
N VAL A 325 24.91 13.72 -8.86
CA VAL A 325 24.73 12.34 -9.31
C VAL A 325 24.05 11.56 -8.18
N PRO A 326 22.81 11.04 -8.35
CA PRO A 326 22.12 10.34 -7.29
C PRO A 326 22.87 9.07 -6.86
N CYS A 327 23.21 9.02 -5.58
CA CYS A 327 23.86 7.90 -4.92
C CYS A 327 23.38 7.84 -3.46
N GLY A 328 23.32 6.66 -2.87
CA GLY A 328 22.89 6.56 -1.49
C GLY A 328 23.09 5.16 -0.89
N PRO A 329 22.97 5.03 0.45
CA PRO A 329 23.09 3.76 1.14
C PRO A 329 21.84 2.89 0.95
N ILE A 330 21.97 1.59 1.21
CA ILE A 330 20.83 0.67 1.38
C ILE A 330 20.48 0.64 2.87
N ASN A 331 19.44 1.39 3.24
CA ASN A 331 18.98 1.47 4.62
C ASN A 331 18.18 0.24 5.05
N THR A 332 18.39 -0.21 6.27
CA THR A 332 17.45 -1.10 6.95
C THR A 332 16.18 -0.33 7.35
N VAL A 333 15.10 -1.05 7.67
CA VAL A 333 13.87 -0.43 8.19
C VAL A 333 14.15 0.41 9.45
N ALA A 334 15.09 -0.03 10.30
CA ALA A 334 15.49 0.73 11.49
C ALA A 334 16.23 2.05 11.14
N ASP A 335 17.05 2.02 10.09
CA ASP A 335 17.81 3.21 9.65
C ASP A 335 16.88 4.23 8.97
N VAL A 336 15.84 3.79 8.25
CA VAL A 336 14.82 4.69 7.71
C VAL A 336 14.22 5.61 8.76
N PHE A 337 13.89 5.08 9.96
CA PHE A 337 13.32 5.90 11.04
C PHE A 337 14.35 6.74 11.79
N LYS A 338 15.64 6.57 11.54
CA LYS A 338 16.71 7.44 12.03
C LYS A 338 17.09 8.53 11.03
N ASP A 339 16.74 8.37 9.76
CA ASP A 339 17.07 9.28 8.66
C ASP A 339 16.59 10.71 8.95
N PRO A 340 17.46 11.74 8.77
CA PRO A 340 17.11 13.12 9.04
C PRO A 340 15.93 13.64 8.22
N GLN A 341 15.80 13.24 6.95
CA GLN A 341 14.70 13.65 6.09
C GLN A 341 13.38 13.02 6.53
N VAL A 342 13.37 11.72 6.91
CA VAL A 342 12.20 11.01 7.42
C VAL A 342 11.74 11.64 8.74
N LYS A 343 12.68 12.02 9.64
CA LYS A 343 12.39 12.75 10.88
C LYS A 343 11.85 14.15 10.61
N ALA A 344 12.49 14.92 9.73
CA ALA A 344 12.04 16.27 9.38
C ALA A 344 10.64 16.27 8.74
N ARG A 345 10.28 15.19 8.05
CA ARG A 345 8.95 15.00 7.52
C ARG A 345 7.97 14.36 8.51
N ASP A 346 8.41 14.07 9.73
CA ASP A 346 7.59 13.58 10.83
C ASP A 346 6.77 12.33 10.42
N MET A 347 7.46 11.35 9.80
CA MET A 347 6.81 10.16 9.25
C MET A 347 6.45 9.12 10.31
N LEU A 348 7.08 9.14 11.49
CA LEU A 348 6.73 8.29 12.63
C LEU A 348 5.96 9.10 13.66
N ARG A 349 4.77 8.63 14.02
CA ARG A 349 3.93 9.18 15.09
C ARG A 349 3.67 8.12 16.14
N HIS A 350 3.52 8.56 17.37
CA HIS A 350 3.02 7.75 18.48
C HIS A 350 1.65 8.30 18.89
N VAL A 351 0.62 7.47 18.84
CA VAL A 351 -0.76 7.88 19.06
C VAL A 351 -1.31 7.12 20.27
N PRO A 352 -1.89 7.80 21.27
CA PRO A 352 -2.51 7.13 22.41
C PRO A 352 -3.48 6.04 21.96
N HIS A 353 -3.26 4.80 22.43
CA HIS A 353 -4.07 3.65 22.04
C HIS A 353 -4.90 3.15 23.23
N PRO A 354 -6.13 2.66 23.01
CA PRO A 354 -6.98 2.19 24.10
C PRO A 354 -6.40 1.03 24.94
N SER A 355 -5.36 0.38 24.45
CA SER A 355 -4.61 -0.62 25.25
C SER A 355 -3.72 -0.03 26.36
N GLY A 356 -3.73 1.31 26.54
CA GLY A 356 -3.00 1.99 27.59
C GLY A 356 -1.54 2.35 27.26
N VAL A 357 -1.15 2.26 25.99
CA VAL A 357 0.17 2.64 25.49
C VAL A 357 0.03 3.44 24.20
N ASP A 358 1.11 4.11 23.81
CA ASP A 358 1.13 4.77 22.49
C ASP A 358 1.46 3.75 21.39
N ALA A 359 0.58 3.66 20.38
CA ALA A 359 0.83 2.85 19.19
C ALA A 359 1.67 3.62 18.17
N PRO A 360 2.79 3.04 17.68
CA PRO A 360 3.55 3.64 16.59
C PRO A 360 2.75 3.58 15.29
N GLN A 361 2.75 4.69 14.55
CA GLN A 361 2.05 4.82 13.27
C GLN A 361 2.94 5.48 12.24
N VAL A 362 2.95 4.95 11.02
CA VAL A 362 3.58 5.60 9.88
C VAL A 362 2.57 6.58 9.27
N ARG A 363 2.89 7.85 9.27
CA ARG A 363 2.02 8.92 8.78
C ARG A 363 1.72 8.77 7.28
N SER A 364 0.53 9.22 6.86
CA SER A 364 0.22 9.41 5.43
C SER A 364 1.26 10.33 4.76
N PRO A 365 1.75 9.97 3.56
CA PRO A 365 2.69 10.83 2.82
C PRO A 365 2.01 12.05 2.19
N ILE A 366 0.67 12.06 2.13
CA ILE A 366 -0.11 13.15 1.53
C ILE A 366 -0.09 14.34 2.50
N ARG A 367 0.13 15.55 1.96
CA ARG A 367 0.11 16.81 2.72
C ARG A 367 -0.65 17.87 1.93
N PHE A 368 -1.61 18.49 2.58
CA PHE A 368 -2.30 19.67 2.05
C PHE A 368 -1.79 20.92 2.77
N ALA A 369 -1.59 22.01 2.04
CA ALA A 369 -1.18 23.30 2.63
C ALA A 369 -2.33 23.94 3.40
N GLU A 370 -3.54 23.92 2.81
CA GLU A 370 -4.70 24.65 3.35
C GLU A 370 -5.56 23.79 4.31
N ALA A 371 -5.50 22.48 4.17
CA ALA A 371 -6.29 21.54 4.99
C ALA A 371 -5.35 20.50 5.62
N PRO A 372 -4.62 20.85 6.68
CA PRO A 372 -3.68 19.92 7.29
C PRO A 372 -4.40 18.67 7.79
N MET A 373 -3.89 17.51 7.38
CA MET A 373 -4.43 16.23 7.81
C MET A 373 -3.82 15.88 9.17
N GLU A 374 -4.70 15.69 10.15
CA GLU A 374 -4.31 15.14 11.44
C GLU A 374 -4.65 13.66 11.52
N MET A 375 -3.78 12.88 12.15
CA MET A 375 -4.08 11.50 12.50
C MET A 375 -5.11 11.52 13.64
N ARG A 376 -6.38 11.23 13.33
CA ARG A 376 -7.51 11.43 14.23
C ARG A 376 -7.55 10.43 15.38
N SER A 377 -7.25 9.18 15.09
CA SER A 377 -7.28 8.11 16.08
C SER A 377 -6.32 6.97 15.70
N PRO A 378 -5.85 6.18 16.67
CA PRO A 378 -5.14 4.96 16.43
C PRO A 378 -6.07 3.93 15.74
N PRO A 379 -5.52 2.78 15.29
CA PRO A 379 -6.35 1.62 14.93
C PRO A 379 -7.23 1.20 16.11
N PRO A 380 -8.53 0.92 15.90
CA PRO A 380 -9.45 0.64 17.00
C PRO A 380 -9.27 -0.78 17.57
N LEU A 381 -9.63 -0.98 18.84
CA LEU A 381 -9.88 -2.30 19.37
C LEU A 381 -11.09 -2.96 18.69
N LEU A 382 -11.17 -4.28 18.74
CA LEU A 382 -12.29 -5.02 18.17
C LEU A 382 -13.63 -4.59 18.77
N GLY A 383 -14.53 -4.05 17.94
CA GLY A 383 -15.85 -3.60 18.36
C GLY A 383 -15.86 -2.39 19.29
N GLU A 384 -14.76 -1.66 19.40
CA GLU A 384 -14.61 -0.51 20.32
C GLU A 384 -15.76 0.48 20.25
N HIS A 385 -16.30 0.69 19.05
CA HIS A 385 -17.32 1.70 18.80
C HIS A 385 -18.73 1.11 18.57
N SER A 386 -18.94 -0.19 18.88
CA SER A 386 -20.20 -0.88 18.56
C SER A 386 -21.41 -0.20 19.21
N GLU A 387 -21.35 0.13 20.50
CA GLU A 387 -22.46 0.78 21.20
C GLU A 387 -22.77 2.17 20.63
N GLN A 388 -21.73 2.95 20.38
CA GLN A 388 -21.86 4.28 19.83
C GLN A 388 -22.50 4.24 18.44
N ILE A 389 -22.02 3.37 17.54
CA ILE A 389 -22.52 3.25 16.17
C ILE A 389 -23.98 2.76 16.18
N LEU A 390 -24.32 1.79 17.02
CA LEU A 390 -25.69 1.31 17.15
C LEU A 390 -26.62 2.40 17.70
N SER A 391 -26.17 3.18 18.67
CA SER A 391 -26.93 4.33 19.19
C SER A 391 -27.18 5.39 18.10
N GLU A 392 -26.20 5.68 17.24
CA GLU A 392 -26.32 6.57 16.06
C GLU A 392 -27.33 6.04 15.02
N LEU A 393 -27.57 4.73 15.00
CA LEU A 393 -28.62 4.08 14.20
C LEU A 393 -29.99 4.10 14.88
N GLY A 394 -30.09 4.46 16.18
CA GLY A 394 -31.32 4.54 16.93
C GLY A 394 -31.60 3.31 17.81
N TYR A 395 -30.66 2.40 17.97
CA TYR A 395 -30.80 1.26 18.87
C TYR A 395 -30.63 1.71 20.33
N GLY A 396 -31.58 1.36 21.18
CA GLY A 396 -31.51 1.62 22.63
C GLY A 396 -30.56 0.64 23.34
N ALA A 397 -30.24 0.93 24.60
CA ALA A 397 -29.36 0.06 25.40
C ALA A 397 -29.90 -1.38 25.54
N SER A 398 -31.22 -1.55 25.65
CA SER A 398 -31.87 -2.87 25.67
C SER A 398 -31.70 -3.63 24.38
N ASP A 399 -31.77 -2.95 23.22
CA ASP A 399 -31.58 -3.57 21.91
C ASP A 399 -30.16 -4.02 21.73
N VAL A 400 -29.19 -3.19 22.13
CA VAL A 400 -27.77 -3.53 22.08
C VAL A 400 -27.45 -4.74 22.97
N ALA A 401 -28.02 -4.80 24.17
CA ALA A 401 -27.85 -5.96 25.06
C ALA A 401 -28.46 -7.23 24.47
N ALA A 402 -29.64 -7.15 23.84
CA ALA A 402 -30.24 -8.29 23.14
C ALA A 402 -29.41 -8.77 21.95
N LEU A 403 -28.87 -7.84 21.11
CA LEU A 403 -28.00 -8.16 19.98
C LEU A 403 -26.70 -8.85 20.43
N ARG A 404 -26.11 -8.39 21.54
CA ARG A 404 -24.93 -9.05 22.14
C ARG A 404 -25.26 -10.44 22.66
N GLY A 405 -26.37 -10.59 23.38
CA GLY A 405 -26.81 -11.88 23.91
C GLY A 405 -27.10 -12.91 22.81
N ALA A 406 -27.50 -12.44 21.64
CA ALA A 406 -27.72 -13.27 20.44
C ALA A 406 -26.44 -13.49 19.59
N GLY A 407 -25.30 -12.92 19.96
CA GLY A 407 -24.05 -13.03 19.20
C GLY A 407 -24.08 -12.30 17.85
N VAL A 408 -24.95 -11.31 17.68
CA VAL A 408 -25.06 -10.50 16.46
C VAL A 408 -23.97 -9.43 16.41
N VAL A 409 -23.65 -8.85 17.59
CA VAL A 409 -22.66 -7.77 17.76
C VAL A 409 -21.73 -8.06 18.93
#